data_8281b2c76f3d2630a0824d1157e686a7
#
_entry.id   8281b2c76f3d2630a0824d1157e686a7
#
_cell.length_a   1.000
_cell.length_b   1.000
_cell.length_c   1.000
_cell.angle_alpha   90.00
_cell.angle_beta   90.00
_cell.angle_gamma   90.00
#
_symmetry.space_group_name_H-M   'P 1'
#
loop_
_entity.id
_entity.type
_entity.pdbx_description
1 polymer ?
#
loop_
_entity_poly.entity_id
_entity_poly.type
_entity_poly.pdbx_seq_one_letter_code
_entity_poly.pdbx_strand_id
1 'polypeptide(L)'
;MTRFSLVATMSVGAFGAGMSMLFHPTPKLIWNASASVPIGLYAVHSAGALQIGELLVVAPPEPLATFLAGRRYLPKGVPLLKHIAALPGQTVCRKDRTITVDGTALGVALDRDHLGRRLPTWQGCHVVAAGEVFLMNQRSAASLDGRYFGSLPTTTIAGRADPLWTKTEPQP
;
A
#
# COMPACT_ATOMS: atom_id res chain seq x y z
N MET A 1 -18.56 47.19 -0.14
CA MET A 1 -19.14 45.83 -0.10
C MET A 1 -20.28 45.87 0.93
N THR A 2 -21.50 45.49 0.54
CA THR A 2 -22.64 45.46 1.48
C THR A 2 -22.47 44.26 2.43
N ARG A 3 -23.00 44.39 3.68
CA ARG A 3 -22.93 43.29 4.66
C ARG A 3 -23.54 42.01 4.10
N PHE A 4 -24.54 42.11 3.24
CA PHE A 4 -25.15 40.97 2.55
C PHE A 4 -24.17 40.25 1.61
N SER A 5 -23.42 40.99 0.82
CA SER A 5 -22.40 40.40 -0.10
C SER A 5 -21.31 39.65 0.67
N LEU A 6 -20.89 40.18 1.81
CA LEU A 6 -19.88 39.53 2.65
C LEU A 6 -20.40 38.24 3.27
N VAL A 7 -21.60 38.22 3.81
CA VAL A 7 -22.24 37.02 4.36
C VAL A 7 -22.46 35.97 3.28
N ALA A 8 -22.96 36.35 2.10
CA ALA A 8 -23.13 35.42 0.99
C ALA A 8 -21.82 34.77 0.55
N THR A 9 -20.74 35.54 0.43
CA THR A 9 -19.43 35.01 0.05
C THR A 9 -18.86 34.04 1.10
N MET A 10 -19.00 34.38 2.38
CA MET A 10 -18.58 33.50 3.48
C MET A 10 -19.38 32.19 3.51
N SER A 11 -20.73 32.28 3.28
CA SER A 11 -21.56 31.09 3.25
C SER A 11 -21.23 30.16 2.09
N VAL A 12 -20.97 30.70 0.90
CA VAL A 12 -20.53 29.90 -0.28
C VAL A 12 -19.18 29.27 -0.01
N GLY A 13 -18.22 30.00 0.57
CA GLY A 13 -16.92 29.47 0.95
C GLY A 13 -17.01 28.35 2.00
N ALA A 14 -17.81 28.54 3.03
CA ALA A 14 -18.04 27.53 4.06
C ALA A 14 -18.74 26.27 3.52
N PHE A 15 -19.74 26.45 2.65
CA PHE A 15 -20.43 25.34 1.98
C PHE A 15 -19.49 24.57 1.05
N GLY A 16 -18.66 25.27 0.25
CA GLY A 16 -17.66 24.65 -0.62
C GLY A 16 -16.62 23.85 0.16
N ALA A 17 -16.13 24.39 1.27
CA ALA A 17 -15.21 23.69 2.17
C ALA A 17 -15.87 22.46 2.83
N GLY A 18 -17.13 22.58 3.26
CA GLY A 18 -17.90 21.47 3.83
C GLY A 18 -18.15 20.35 2.81
N MET A 19 -18.50 20.69 1.58
CA MET A 19 -18.67 19.72 0.51
C MET A 19 -17.38 18.98 0.17
N SER A 20 -16.22 19.64 0.21
CA SER A 20 -14.94 18.99 -0.08
C SER A 20 -14.56 17.91 0.95
N MET A 21 -15.08 17.98 2.18
CA MET A 21 -14.88 16.95 3.20
C MET A 21 -15.69 15.67 2.95
N LEU A 22 -16.77 15.75 2.16
CA LEU A 22 -17.61 14.59 1.80
C LEU A 22 -17.05 13.80 0.63
N PHE A 23 -16.19 14.42 -0.17
CA PHE A 23 -15.54 13.77 -1.30
C PHE A 23 -14.11 13.37 -0.88
N HIS A 24 -13.84 12.06 -0.92
CA HIS A 24 -12.48 11.52 -0.76
C HIS A 24 -11.94 11.10 -2.14
N PRO A 25 -11.51 12.05 -2.99
CA PRO A 25 -10.99 11.69 -4.31
C PRO A 25 -9.73 10.84 -4.13
N THR A 26 -9.57 9.83 -4.97
CA THR A 26 -8.30 9.09 -5.04
C THR A 26 -7.17 10.08 -5.32
N PRO A 27 -6.06 10.04 -4.56
CA PRO A 27 -4.94 10.93 -4.80
C PRO A 27 -4.42 10.73 -6.22
N LYS A 28 -4.14 11.80 -6.93
CA LYS A 28 -3.56 11.76 -8.28
C LYS A 28 -2.03 11.66 -8.25
N LEU A 29 -1.43 12.10 -7.16
CA LEU A 29 0.01 12.08 -6.91
C LEU A 29 0.29 11.59 -5.49
N ILE A 30 1.32 10.76 -5.33
CA ILE A 30 1.81 10.30 -4.04
C ILE A 30 3.31 10.50 -3.96
N TRP A 31 3.76 11.09 -2.85
CA TRP A 31 5.17 11.12 -2.49
C TRP A 31 5.50 9.89 -1.64
N ASN A 32 6.38 9.02 -2.13
CA ASN A 32 6.93 7.92 -1.33
C ASN A 32 8.20 8.38 -0.62
N ALA A 33 8.18 8.32 0.70
CA ALA A 33 9.33 8.63 1.57
C ALA A 33 10.04 7.38 2.10
N SER A 34 9.52 6.16 1.81
CA SER A 34 10.06 4.89 2.34
C SER A 34 10.90 4.16 1.29
N ALA A 35 11.98 3.51 1.75
CA ALA A 35 12.87 2.73 0.88
C ALA A 35 12.30 1.35 0.46
N SER A 36 11.03 1.05 0.72
CA SER A 36 10.41 -0.21 0.28
C SER A 36 10.17 -0.28 -1.23
N VAL A 37 10.04 0.88 -1.87
CA VAL A 37 10.15 1.12 -3.32
C VAL A 37 10.97 2.40 -3.49
N PRO A 38 11.47 2.76 -4.69
CA PRO A 38 12.27 3.96 -4.87
C PRO A 38 11.59 5.20 -4.28
N ILE A 39 12.33 5.99 -3.52
CA ILE A 39 11.83 7.24 -2.93
C ILE A 39 11.56 8.23 -4.07
N GLY A 40 10.38 8.86 -4.09
CA GLY A 40 10.04 9.78 -5.15
C GLY A 40 8.56 10.08 -5.30
N LEU A 41 8.23 10.73 -6.43
CA LEU A 41 6.90 11.13 -6.81
C LEU A 41 6.31 10.12 -7.79
N TYR A 42 5.07 9.71 -7.53
CA TYR A 42 4.32 8.75 -8.34
C TYR A 42 2.99 9.35 -8.77
N ALA A 43 2.63 9.13 -10.04
CA ALA A 43 1.27 9.35 -10.51
C ALA A 43 0.38 8.17 -10.12
N VAL A 44 -0.87 8.46 -9.77
CA VAL A 44 -1.84 7.42 -9.41
C VAL A 44 -2.97 7.38 -10.43
N HIS A 45 -3.17 6.22 -11.00
CA HIS A 45 -4.19 5.92 -11.99
C HIS A 45 -5.15 4.85 -11.44
N SER A 46 -6.31 4.67 -12.10
CA SER A 46 -7.17 3.52 -11.80
C SER A 46 -6.42 2.22 -12.07
N ALA A 47 -6.58 1.23 -11.18
CA ALA A 47 -5.80 -0.01 -11.25
C ALA A 47 -6.10 -0.85 -12.52
N GLY A 48 -7.34 -0.79 -13.05
CA GLY A 48 -7.74 -1.59 -14.20
C GLY A 48 -7.60 -3.10 -13.96
N ALA A 49 -7.24 -3.85 -14.99
CA ALA A 49 -6.89 -5.26 -14.86
C ALA A 49 -5.52 -5.39 -14.19
N LEU A 50 -5.44 -6.19 -13.14
CA LEU A 50 -4.23 -6.35 -12.32
C LEU A 50 -3.23 -7.29 -13.00
N GLN A 51 -1.94 -6.94 -12.99
CA GLN A 51 -0.86 -7.75 -13.56
C GLN A 51 0.28 -7.93 -12.53
N ILE A 52 0.93 -9.08 -12.58
CA ILE A 52 2.11 -9.36 -11.75
C ILE A 52 3.19 -8.29 -11.99
N GLY A 53 3.79 -7.81 -10.91
CA GLY A 53 4.84 -6.80 -10.96
C GLY A 53 4.35 -5.35 -10.97
N GLU A 54 3.06 -5.08 -11.19
CA GLU A 54 2.51 -3.72 -11.09
C GLU A 54 2.64 -3.17 -9.67
N LEU A 55 2.94 -1.89 -9.55
CA LEU A 55 3.01 -1.18 -8.27
C LEU A 55 1.64 -0.60 -7.94
N LEU A 56 1.09 -1.00 -6.82
CA LEU A 56 -0.22 -0.56 -6.34
C LEU A 56 -0.12 0.41 -5.17
N VAL A 57 -1.08 1.31 -5.13
CA VAL A 57 -1.44 2.13 -3.97
C VAL A 57 -2.51 1.38 -3.19
N VAL A 58 -2.22 0.99 -1.96
CA VAL A 58 -3.08 0.14 -1.15
C VAL A 58 -3.43 0.84 0.16
N ALA A 59 -4.71 1.00 0.44
CA ALA A 59 -5.21 1.45 1.73
C ALA A 59 -5.24 0.24 2.69
N PRO A 60 -4.38 0.20 3.73
CA PRO A 60 -4.39 -0.96 4.64
C PRO A 60 -5.76 -1.13 5.29
N PRO A 61 -6.33 -2.37 5.35
CA PRO A 61 -7.55 -2.61 6.10
C PRO A 61 -7.34 -2.29 7.59
N GLU A 62 -8.42 -1.95 8.31
CA GLU A 62 -8.32 -1.38 9.66
C GLU A 62 -7.46 -2.19 10.66
N PRO A 63 -7.51 -3.52 10.75
CA PRO A 63 -6.62 -4.26 11.63
C PRO A 63 -5.14 -4.04 11.32
N LEU A 64 -4.80 -4.03 10.02
CA LEU A 64 -3.44 -3.78 9.55
C LEU A 64 -3.04 -2.32 9.75
N ALA A 65 -3.91 -1.35 9.45
CA ALA A 65 -3.66 0.07 9.66
C ALA A 65 -3.38 0.37 11.14
N THR A 66 -4.15 -0.21 12.05
CA THR A 66 -3.94 -0.08 13.50
C THR A 66 -2.62 -0.69 13.96
N PHE A 67 -2.26 -1.89 13.46
CA PHE A 67 -0.96 -2.51 13.74
C PHE A 67 0.21 -1.64 13.27
N LEU A 68 0.15 -1.14 12.02
CA LEU A 68 1.21 -0.31 11.43
C LEU A 68 1.39 1.00 12.20
N ALA A 69 0.29 1.67 12.55
CA ALA A 69 0.33 2.92 13.30
C ALA A 69 0.80 2.72 14.75
N GLY A 70 0.31 1.70 15.44
CA GLY A 70 0.70 1.37 16.81
C GLY A 70 2.19 1.06 16.96
N ARG A 71 2.79 0.51 15.91
CA ARG A 71 4.24 0.26 15.87
C ARG A 71 5.05 1.38 15.22
N ARG A 72 4.42 2.48 14.82
CA ARG A 72 5.06 3.63 14.16
C ARG A 72 5.74 3.27 12.82
N TYR A 73 5.23 2.24 12.12
CA TYR A 73 5.71 1.93 10.77
C TYR A 73 5.08 2.84 9.73
N LEU A 74 3.77 3.12 9.88
CA LEU A 74 3.01 3.96 8.97
C LEU A 74 1.84 4.62 9.74
N PRO A 75 1.63 5.94 9.63
CA PRO A 75 0.45 6.58 10.22
C PRO A 75 -0.86 6.07 9.61
N LYS A 76 -1.97 6.12 10.37
CA LYS A 76 -3.30 5.82 9.83
C LYS A 76 -3.63 6.74 8.67
N GLY A 77 -4.32 6.22 7.66
CA GLY A 77 -4.72 6.97 6.46
C GLY A 77 -3.61 7.12 5.41
N VAL A 78 -2.37 6.70 5.71
CA VAL A 78 -1.29 6.70 4.72
C VAL A 78 -1.29 5.37 3.97
N PRO A 79 -1.36 5.37 2.61
CA PRO A 79 -1.37 4.16 1.83
C PRO A 79 0.01 3.50 1.75
N LEU A 80 0.01 2.20 1.47
CA LEU A 80 1.20 1.41 1.14
C LEU A 80 1.44 1.44 -0.36
N LEU A 81 2.71 1.40 -0.77
CA LEU A 81 3.14 1.13 -2.14
C LEU A 81 3.73 -0.28 -2.21
N LYS A 82 3.06 -1.20 -2.93
CA LYS A 82 3.45 -2.61 -3.02
C LYS A 82 3.25 -3.17 -4.42
N HIS A 83 4.21 -4.01 -4.85
CA HIS A 83 4.08 -4.73 -6.11
C HIS A 83 3.17 -5.96 -5.95
N ILE A 84 2.43 -6.28 -7.01
CA ILE A 84 1.69 -7.53 -7.10
C ILE A 84 2.68 -8.67 -7.28
N ALA A 85 2.66 -9.62 -6.35
CA ALA A 85 3.51 -10.81 -6.38
C ALA A 85 2.73 -12.08 -6.72
N ALA A 86 1.42 -12.14 -6.40
CA ALA A 86 0.53 -13.20 -6.87
C ALA A 86 -0.90 -12.69 -7.07
N LEU A 87 -1.59 -13.29 -8.02
CA LEU A 87 -2.99 -13.05 -8.41
C LEU A 87 -3.89 -14.24 -8.02
N PRO A 88 -5.23 -14.09 -8.07
CA PRO A 88 -6.16 -15.17 -7.79
C PRO A 88 -5.83 -16.45 -8.55
N GLY A 89 -5.93 -17.60 -7.86
CA GLY A 89 -5.62 -18.92 -8.38
C GLY A 89 -4.17 -19.37 -8.19
N GLN A 90 -3.23 -18.46 -7.92
CA GLN A 90 -1.84 -18.82 -7.63
C GLN A 90 -1.68 -19.27 -6.18
N THR A 91 -0.77 -20.21 -5.95
CA THR A 91 -0.48 -20.75 -4.61
C THR A 91 0.68 -20.01 -3.98
N VAL A 92 0.43 -19.39 -2.84
CA VAL A 92 1.47 -18.73 -2.03
C VAL A 92 1.75 -19.61 -0.82
N CYS A 93 3.04 -19.92 -0.61
CA CYS A 93 3.49 -20.68 0.56
C CYS A 93 4.49 -19.87 1.38
N ARG A 94 4.42 -20.03 2.71
CA ARG A 94 5.49 -19.67 3.62
C ARG A 94 5.95 -20.93 4.35
N LYS A 95 7.21 -21.29 4.12
CA LYS A 95 7.91 -22.36 4.86
C LYS A 95 9.02 -21.70 5.64
N ASP A 96 8.93 -21.73 6.95
CA ASP A 96 9.79 -20.99 7.86
C ASP A 96 9.80 -19.49 7.54
N ARG A 97 10.81 -18.99 6.85
CA ARG A 97 10.93 -17.61 6.43
C ARG A 97 10.82 -17.42 4.91
N THR A 98 10.90 -18.50 4.16
CA THR A 98 10.88 -18.45 2.70
C THR A 98 9.46 -18.33 2.18
N ILE A 99 9.23 -17.36 1.30
CA ILE A 99 7.97 -17.16 0.57
C ILE A 99 8.15 -17.67 -0.85
N THR A 100 7.22 -18.50 -1.29
CA THR A 100 7.16 -18.99 -2.68
C THR A 100 5.79 -18.68 -3.29
N VAL A 101 5.78 -18.49 -4.61
CA VAL A 101 4.55 -18.43 -5.44
C VAL A 101 4.68 -19.49 -6.51
N ASP A 102 3.71 -20.39 -6.58
CA ASP A 102 3.70 -21.55 -7.50
C ASP A 102 5.05 -22.30 -7.50
N GLY A 103 5.60 -22.50 -6.29
CA GLY A 103 6.90 -23.16 -6.07
C GLY A 103 8.13 -22.31 -6.32
N THR A 104 8.02 -21.14 -6.92
CA THR A 104 9.15 -20.23 -7.17
C THR A 104 9.41 -19.36 -5.94
N ALA A 105 10.64 -19.35 -5.42
CA ALA A 105 11.03 -18.53 -4.28
C ALA A 105 11.08 -17.05 -4.67
N LEU A 106 10.36 -16.21 -3.90
CA LEU A 106 10.32 -14.76 -4.10
C LEU A 106 11.16 -13.98 -3.09
N GLY A 107 11.41 -14.54 -1.93
CA GLY A 107 12.21 -13.89 -0.89
C GLY A 107 11.99 -14.47 0.49
N VAL A 108 12.58 -13.80 1.48
CA VAL A 108 12.64 -14.27 2.85
C VAL A 108 12.02 -13.22 3.78
N ALA A 109 11.19 -13.66 4.72
CA ALA A 109 10.67 -12.83 5.80
C ALA A 109 11.70 -12.70 6.93
N LEU A 110 11.73 -11.56 7.60
CA LEU A 110 12.50 -11.35 8.82
C LEU A 110 11.70 -11.80 10.05
N ASP A 111 12.37 -12.23 11.09
CA ASP A 111 11.72 -12.58 12.37
C ASP A 111 11.45 -11.34 13.22
N ARG A 112 12.30 -10.32 13.07
CA ARG A 112 12.26 -9.08 13.83
C ARG A 112 12.49 -7.87 12.93
N ASP A 113 11.93 -6.74 13.35
CA ASP A 113 12.20 -5.46 12.74
C ASP A 113 13.56 -4.87 13.21
N HIS A 114 13.90 -3.69 12.69
CA HIS A 114 15.14 -2.98 13.04
C HIS A 114 15.22 -2.55 14.52
N LEU A 115 14.10 -2.57 15.26
CA LEU A 115 14.02 -2.32 16.70
C LEU A 115 14.02 -3.61 17.52
N GLY A 116 14.26 -4.77 16.90
CA GLY A 116 14.27 -6.07 17.56
C GLY A 116 12.88 -6.64 17.92
N ARG A 117 11.78 -5.99 17.53
CA ARG A 117 10.41 -6.42 17.83
C ARG A 117 9.99 -7.55 16.89
N ARG A 118 9.31 -8.57 17.41
CA ARG A 118 8.82 -9.69 16.60
C ARG A 118 7.83 -9.20 15.53
N LEU A 119 8.02 -9.67 14.30
CA LEU A 119 7.11 -9.44 13.19
C LEU A 119 6.00 -10.51 13.15
N PRO A 120 4.81 -10.20 12.60
CA PRO A 120 3.75 -11.20 12.40
C PRO A 120 4.25 -12.34 11.54
N THR A 121 3.68 -13.53 11.76
CA THR A 121 4.05 -14.72 11.00
C THR A 121 2.82 -15.55 10.68
N TRP A 122 2.86 -16.20 9.54
CA TRP A 122 1.96 -17.25 9.13
C TRP A 122 2.79 -18.40 8.55
N GLN A 123 2.21 -19.57 8.38
CA GLN A 123 2.91 -20.76 7.85
C GLN A 123 1.94 -21.56 6.97
N GLY A 124 2.51 -22.37 6.09
CA GLY A 124 1.76 -23.22 5.18
C GLY A 124 1.54 -22.58 3.81
N CYS A 125 0.62 -23.17 3.07
CA CYS A 125 0.26 -22.72 1.72
C CYS A 125 -1.22 -22.35 1.67
N HIS A 126 -1.55 -21.34 0.87
CA HIS A 126 -2.92 -20.99 0.52
C HIS A 126 -2.99 -20.56 -0.95
N VAL A 127 -4.11 -20.79 -1.57
CA VAL A 127 -4.41 -20.25 -2.90
C VAL A 127 -4.96 -18.85 -2.72
N VAL A 128 -4.43 -17.89 -3.47
CA VAL A 128 -4.97 -16.51 -3.49
C VAL A 128 -6.41 -16.58 -3.97
N ALA A 129 -7.34 -16.14 -3.14
CA ALA A 129 -8.77 -16.24 -3.44
C ALA A 129 -9.22 -15.22 -4.49
N ALA A 130 -10.37 -15.46 -5.13
CA ALA A 130 -11.01 -14.44 -5.96
C ALA A 130 -11.27 -13.18 -5.13
N GLY A 131 -10.90 -12.02 -5.65
CA GLY A 131 -11.01 -10.74 -4.92
C GLY A 131 -9.86 -10.45 -3.95
N GLU A 132 -8.79 -11.23 -3.95
CA GLU A 132 -7.57 -10.99 -3.19
C GLU A 132 -6.35 -10.83 -4.10
N VAL A 133 -5.29 -10.25 -3.55
CA VAL A 133 -3.96 -10.16 -4.16
C VAL A 133 -2.88 -10.41 -3.11
N PHE A 134 -1.81 -11.05 -3.51
CA PHE A 134 -0.62 -11.15 -2.67
C PHE A 134 0.41 -10.11 -3.09
N LEU A 135 0.80 -9.25 -2.15
CA LEU A 135 1.62 -8.08 -2.40
C LEU A 135 2.98 -8.23 -1.74
N MET A 136 4.06 -7.98 -2.47
CA MET A 136 5.42 -8.09 -1.94
C MET A 136 6.41 -7.21 -2.69
N ASN A 137 7.19 -6.42 -1.96
CA ASN A 137 8.34 -5.69 -2.51
C ASN A 137 9.59 -6.56 -2.39
N GLN A 138 9.85 -7.40 -3.40
CA GLN A 138 10.92 -8.41 -3.38
C GLN A 138 12.31 -7.80 -3.18
N ARG A 139 12.57 -6.63 -3.76
CA ARG A 139 13.87 -5.94 -3.69
C ARG A 139 14.17 -5.35 -2.30
N SER A 140 13.18 -5.24 -1.42
CA SER A 140 13.34 -4.69 -0.08
C SER A 140 13.09 -5.75 0.98
N ALA A 141 14.14 -6.27 1.60
CA ALA A 141 14.04 -7.27 2.66
C ALA A 141 13.29 -6.74 3.90
N ALA A 142 13.40 -5.43 4.17
CA ALA A 142 12.75 -4.77 5.30
C ALA A 142 11.30 -4.33 5.02
N SER A 143 10.78 -4.54 3.81
CA SER A 143 9.41 -4.15 3.48
C SER A 143 8.40 -4.97 4.29
N LEU A 144 7.44 -4.28 4.92
CA LEU A 144 6.28 -4.91 5.55
C LEU A 144 5.20 -5.12 4.49
N ASP A 145 4.92 -6.37 4.16
CA ASP A 145 4.04 -6.78 3.07
C ASP A 145 3.45 -8.18 3.29
N GLY A 146 3.01 -8.85 2.25
CA GLY A 146 2.39 -10.18 2.32
C GLY A 146 3.23 -11.24 3.02
N ARG A 147 4.55 -11.06 3.14
CA ARG A 147 5.40 -11.92 3.97
C ARG A 147 4.91 -12.02 5.41
N TYR A 148 4.23 -10.99 5.90
CA TYR A 148 3.78 -10.86 7.29
C TYR A 148 2.27 -10.89 7.44
N PHE A 149 1.52 -10.41 6.44
CA PHE A 149 0.08 -10.19 6.52
C PHE A 149 -0.74 -11.11 5.63
N GLY A 150 -0.08 -11.89 4.73
CA GLY A 150 -0.77 -12.69 3.72
C GLY A 150 -1.35 -11.86 2.58
N SER A 151 -2.38 -12.41 1.94
CA SER A 151 -3.13 -11.74 0.87
C SER A 151 -4.02 -10.62 1.42
N LEU A 152 -4.27 -9.60 0.60
CA LEU A 152 -5.16 -8.49 0.92
C LEU A 152 -6.34 -8.45 -0.08
N PRO A 153 -7.53 -7.99 0.36
CA PRO A 153 -8.67 -7.81 -0.54
C PRO A 153 -8.37 -6.77 -1.63
N THR A 154 -8.80 -7.03 -2.86
CA THR A 154 -8.67 -6.07 -3.98
C THR A 154 -9.42 -4.77 -3.74
N THR A 155 -10.43 -4.76 -2.87
CA THR A 155 -11.15 -3.56 -2.44
C THR A 155 -10.28 -2.55 -1.68
N THR A 156 -9.09 -2.97 -1.21
CA THR A 156 -8.11 -2.09 -0.58
C THR A 156 -7.23 -1.34 -1.58
N ILE A 157 -7.32 -1.68 -2.86
CA ILE A 157 -6.53 -1.05 -3.92
C ILE A 157 -7.14 0.31 -4.25
N ALA A 158 -6.41 1.38 -3.99
CA ALA A 158 -6.78 2.75 -4.33
C ALA A 158 -6.38 3.14 -5.76
N GLY A 159 -5.40 2.45 -6.35
CA GLY A 159 -4.95 2.69 -7.71
C GLY A 159 -3.62 2.02 -8.03
N ARG A 160 -3.14 2.21 -9.27
CA ARG A 160 -1.82 1.84 -9.73
C ARG A 160 -0.91 3.07 -9.65
N ALA A 161 0.35 2.87 -9.24
CA ALA A 161 1.35 3.93 -9.12
C ALA A 161 2.40 3.81 -10.23
N ASP A 162 2.58 4.87 -11.00
CA ASP A 162 3.63 4.96 -12.00
C ASP A 162 4.66 6.01 -11.58
N PRO A 163 5.99 5.72 -11.61
CA PRO A 163 7.00 6.67 -11.17
C PRO A 163 7.09 7.85 -12.14
N LEU A 164 6.96 9.08 -11.62
CA LEU A 164 7.22 10.32 -12.35
C LEU A 164 8.65 10.81 -12.14
N TRP A 165 9.11 10.72 -10.90
CA TRP A 165 10.46 11.04 -10.52
C TRP A 165 10.84 10.21 -9.29
N THR A 166 11.97 9.53 -9.35
CA THR A 166 12.50 8.75 -8.23
C THR A 166 13.97 9.04 -8.04
N LYS A 167 14.43 8.98 -6.79
CA LYS A 167 15.87 8.94 -6.52
C LYS A 167 16.42 7.67 -7.11
N THR A 168 17.45 7.79 -7.95
CA THR A 168 18.24 6.63 -8.38
C THR A 168 18.91 6.06 -7.13
N GLU A 169 18.53 4.87 -6.71
CA GLU A 169 19.32 4.15 -5.71
C GLU A 169 20.66 3.78 -6.36
N PRO A 170 21.80 4.03 -5.70
CA PRO A 170 23.05 3.42 -6.13
C PRO A 170 22.82 1.91 -6.13
N GLN A 171 22.98 1.27 -7.28
CA GLN A 171 23.01 -0.20 -7.33
C GLN A 171 24.20 -0.67 -6.50
N PRO A 172 24.01 -1.65 -5.61
CA PRO A 172 25.10 -2.25 -4.85
C PRO A 172 26.09 -2.97 -5.75
#